data_a1ac023a765dcc818ec786054165b308
#
_entry.id   a1ac023a765dcc818ec786054165b308
#
_cell.length_a   1.000
_cell.length_b   1.000
_cell.length_c   1.000
_cell.angle_alpha   90.00
_cell.angle_beta   90.00
_cell.angle_gamma   90.00
#
_symmetry.space_group_name_H-M   'P 1'
#
loop_
_entity.id
_entity.type
_entity.pdbx_description
1 polymer ?
#
loop_
_entity_poly.entity_id
_entity_poly.type
_entity_poly.pdbx_seq_one_letter_code
_entity_poly.pdbx_strand_id
1 'polypeptide(L)'
;TSPQVALTDALAIINRLNPTDRNTVDPETLGLTGAIYKRLWELTPDNVEYLDRAVDFYKRGFTINQDYYTGENYALCLNLKGKISEDPEEKVYFKIEAKKTRKEIVDIIEKLKEDEDFEIRSDLSWIYATLAHCHYALGDTKLHQIYGEKFKSLEPLEWQLDTYHKSLQLLIETL
;
A
#
# COMPACT_ATOMS: atom_id res chain seq x y z
N THR A 1 23.47 1.32 13.13
CA THR A 1 23.23 0.47 11.94
C THR A 1 22.64 1.34 10.84
N SER A 2 23.15 1.25 9.61
CA SER A 2 22.60 2.01 8.48
C SER A 2 21.21 1.45 8.11
N PRO A 3 20.30 2.28 7.55
CA PRO A 3 19.01 1.81 7.09
C PRO A 3 19.09 0.62 6.12
N GLN A 4 20.07 0.61 5.24
CA GLN A 4 20.32 -0.48 4.30
C GLN A 4 20.62 -1.80 5.02
N VAL A 5 21.48 -1.78 6.02
CA VAL A 5 21.83 -2.98 6.81
C VAL A 5 20.60 -3.47 7.58
N ALA A 6 19.86 -2.55 8.22
CA ALA A 6 18.65 -2.93 8.97
C ALA A 6 17.59 -3.60 8.07
N LEU A 7 17.39 -3.10 6.85
CA LEU A 7 16.45 -3.69 5.89
C LEU A 7 16.94 -5.05 5.36
N THR A 8 18.25 -5.20 5.15
CA THR A 8 18.84 -6.48 4.74
C THR A 8 18.68 -7.53 5.84
N ASP A 9 18.90 -7.15 7.09
CA ASP A 9 18.69 -8.03 8.25
C ASP A 9 17.20 -8.40 8.39
N ALA A 10 16.30 -7.44 8.23
CA ALA A 10 14.85 -7.67 8.23
C ALA A 10 14.45 -8.66 7.11
N LEU A 11 15.02 -8.51 5.91
CA LEU A 11 14.78 -9.43 4.80
C LEU A 11 15.27 -10.84 5.13
N ALA A 12 16.43 -10.98 5.75
CA ALA A 12 16.97 -12.28 6.17
C ALA A 12 16.06 -12.95 7.23
N ILE A 13 15.46 -12.16 8.12
CA ILE A 13 14.52 -12.68 9.14
C ILE A 13 13.21 -13.14 8.48
N ILE A 14 12.58 -12.30 7.66
CA ILE A 14 11.30 -12.62 7.03
C ILE A 14 11.42 -13.81 6.07
N ASN A 15 12.56 -14.00 5.44
CA ASN A 15 12.82 -15.15 4.56
C ASN A 15 12.73 -16.50 5.26
N ARG A 16 12.83 -16.55 6.60
CA ARG A 16 12.60 -17.77 7.38
C ARG A 16 11.14 -18.23 7.33
N LEU A 17 10.22 -17.33 7.00
CA LEU A 17 8.80 -17.63 6.78
C LEU A 17 8.49 -18.05 5.34
N ASN A 18 9.52 -18.22 4.50
CA ASN A 18 9.43 -18.61 3.09
C ASN A 18 8.39 -17.78 2.29
N PRO A 19 8.48 -16.44 2.26
CA PRO A 19 7.48 -15.59 1.60
C PRO A 19 7.38 -15.86 0.09
N THR A 20 8.42 -16.43 -0.53
CA THR A 20 8.44 -16.82 -1.95
C THR A 20 7.71 -18.13 -2.23
N ASP A 21 7.44 -18.95 -1.23
CA ASP A 21 6.68 -20.18 -1.38
C ASP A 21 5.22 -19.84 -1.77
N ARG A 22 4.68 -20.57 -2.75
CA ARG A 22 3.29 -20.39 -3.21
C ARG A 22 2.26 -20.68 -2.13
N ASN A 23 2.61 -21.51 -1.15
CA ASN A 23 1.74 -21.85 -0.02
C ASN A 23 1.76 -20.81 1.09
N THR A 24 2.69 -19.84 1.07
CA THR A 24 2.68 -18.73 2.00
C THR A 24 1.59 -17.74 1.59
N VAL A 25 0.49 -17.75 2.31
CA VAL A 25 -0.71 -16.95 2.03
C VAL A 25 -1.02 -15.92 3.11
N ASP A 26 -0.24 -15.90 4.20
CA ASP A 26 -0.41 -14.96 5.29
C ASP A 26 -0.19 -13.51 4.82
N PRO A 27 -1.22 -12.62 4.95
CA PRO A 27 -1.15 -11.26 4.43
C PRO A 27 -0.10 -10.41 5.14
N GLU A 28 0.17 -10.67 6.43
CA GLU A 28 1.18 -9.94 7.18
C GLU A 28 2.58 -10.26 6.66
N THR A 29 2.90 -11.54 6.47
CA THR A 29 4.19 -11.96 5.89
C THR A 29 4.39 -11.37 4.51
N LEU A 30 3.38 -11.43 3.63
CA LEU A 30 3.44 -10.87 2.28
C LEU A 30 3.56 -9.34 2.32
N GLY A 31 2.77 -8.67 3.15
CA GLY A 31 2.78 -7.22 3.31
C GLY A 31 4.11 -6.69 3.85
N LEU A 32 4.66 -7.32 4.90
CA LEU A 32 5.97 -6.95 5.46
C LEU A 32 7.11 -7.17 4.45
N THR A 33 7.08 -8.27 3.71
CA THR A 33 8.09 -8.53 2.67
C THR A 33 8.03 -7.45 1.58
N GLY A 34 6.83 -7.12 1.11
CA GLY A 34 6.62 -6.01 0.17
C GLY A 34 7.14 -4.67 0.70
N ALA A 35 6.88 -4.37 1.99
CA ALA A 35 7.33 -3.14 2.63
C ALA A 35 8.87 -3.05 2.72
N ILE A 36 9.55 -4.16 3.04
CA ILE A 36 11.02 -4.20 3.06
C ILE A 36 11.58 -3.91 1.67
N TYR A 37 11.07 -4.56 0.63
CA TYR A 37 11.53 -4.33 -0.74
C TYR A 37 11.25 -2.91 -1.23
N LYS A 38 10.08 -2.34 -0.92
CA LYS A 38 9.78 -0.95 -1.26
C LYS A 38 10.77 0.02 -0.62
N ARG A 39 11.08 -0.16 0.67
CA ARG A 39 12.06 0.68 1.37
C ARG A 39 13.49 0.49 0.86
N LEU A 40 13.88 -0.73 0.45
CA LEU A 40 15.17 -0.97 -0.22
C LEU A 40 15.24 -0.21 -1.54
N TRP A 41 14.15 -0.19 -2.32
CA TRP A 41 14.08 0.61 -3.53
C TRP A 41 14.17 2.12 -3.25
N GLU A 42 13.49 2.63 -2.23
CA GLU A 42 13.57 4.04 -1.83
C GLU A 42 15.00 4.48 -1.48
N LEU A 43 15.83 3.57 -0.94
CA LEU A 43 17.26 3.82 -0.67
C LEU A 43 18.16 3.68 -1.90
N THR A 44 17.75 2.89 -2.88
CA THR A 44 18.52 2.58 -4.09
C THR A 44 17.60 2.58 -5.32
N PRO A 45 17.08 3.76 -5.75
CA PRO A 45 16.07 3.84 -6.81
C PRO A 45 16.49 3.26 -8.16
N ASP A 46 17.79 3.21 -8.43
CA ASP A 46 18.34 2.60 -9.65
C ASP A 46 18.16 1.08 -9.69
N ASN A 47 17.95 0.43 -8.55
CA ASN A 47 17.65 -0.99 -8.47
C ASN A 47 16.14 -1.26 -8.59
N VAL A 48 15.65 -1.24 -9.82
CA VAL A 48 14.23 -1.44 -10.14
C VAL A 48 13.72 -2.81 -9.69
N GLU A 49 14.59 -3.83 -9.57
CA GLU A 49 14.20 -5.17 -9.10
C GLU A 49 13.55 -5.12 -7.71
N TYR A 50 14.00 -4.22 -6.83
CA TYR A 50 13.36 -4.08 -5.52
C TYR A 50 11.93 -3.59 -5.62
N LEU A 51 11.63 -2.67 -6.53
CA LEU A 51 10.27 -2.23 -6.77
C LEU A 51 9.40 -3.34 -7.39
N ASP A 52 9.96 -4.12 -8.33
CA ASP A 52 9.27 -5.27 -8.92
C ASP A 52 8.92 -6.31 -7.85
N ARG A 53 9.84 -6.62 -6.95
CA ARG A 53 9.58 -7.52 -5.81
C ARG A 53 8.49 -6.98 -4.90
N ALA A 54 8.50 -5.68 -4.59
CA ALA A 54 7.46 -5.06 -3.77
C ALA A 54 6.08 -5.20 -4.44
N VAL A 55 6.00 -4.92 -5.74
CA VAL A 55 4.77 -5.10 -6.54
C VAL A 55 4.26 -6.53 -6.44
N ASP A 56 5.12 -7.54 -6.63
CA ASP A 56 4.74 -8.94 -6.62
C ASP A 56 4.19 -9.39 -5.27
N PHE A 57 4.85 -9.03 -4.16
CA PHE A 57 4.42 -9.41 -2.82
C PHE A 57 3.11 -8.72 -2.42
N TYR A 58 2.97 -7.43 -2.67
CA TYR A 58 1.75 -6.70 -2.39
C TYR A 58 0.58 -7.19 -3.26
N LYS A 59 0.82 -7.45 -4.55
CA LYS A 59 -0.18 -8.03 -5.44
C LYS A 59 -0.68 -9.38 -4.92
N ARG A 60 0.25 -10.27 -4.50
CA ARG A 60 -0.12 -11.56 -3.92
C ARG A 60 -0.97 -11.40 -2.67
N GLY A 61 -0.56 -10.57 -1.73
CA GLY A 61 -1.30 -10.31 -0.50
C GLY A 61 -2.71 -9.82 -0.79
N PHE A 62 -2.87 -8.88 -1.72
CA PHE A 62 -4.16 -8.36 -2.12
C PHE A 62 -5.02 -9.41 -2.84
N THR A 63 -4.46 -10.11 -3.82
CA THR A 63 -5.21 -11.08 -4.62
C THR A 63 -5.72 -12.27 -3.79
N ILE A 64 -4.91 -12.74 -2.83
CA ILE A 64 -5.26 -13.91 -2.02
C ILE A 64 -6.25 -13.55 -0.91
N ASN A 65 -6.03 -12.41 -0.24
CA ASN A 65 -6.72 -12.08 1.00
C ASN A 65 -7.72 -10.93 0.87
N GLN A 66 -7.76 -10.25 -0.27
CA GLN A 66 -8.52 -8.99 -0.45
C GLN A 66 -8.21 -7.97 0.66
N ASP A 67 -6.96 -7.97 1.14
CA ASP A 67 -6.48 -7.11 2.20
C ASP A 67 -6.23 -5.69 1.70
N TYR A 68 -6.95 -4.70 2.26
CA TYR A 68 -6.87 -3.31 1.83
C TYR A 68 -5.47 -2.70 2.01
N TYR A 69 -4.69 -3.14 3.00
CA TYR A 69 -3.33 -2.66 3.23
C TYR A 69 -2.39 -3.07 2.09
N THR A 70 -2.35 -4.35 1.75
CA THR A 70 -1.54 -4.82 0.62
C THR A 70 -2.05 -4.26 -0.71
N GLY A 71 -3.35 -4.10 -0.85
CA GLY A 71 -3.97 -3.51 -2.04
C GLY A 71 -3.56 -2.06 -2.29
N GLU A 72 -3.61 -1.20 -1.26
CA GLU A 72 -3.19 0.22 -1.41
C GLU A 72 -1.70 0.35 -1.69
N ASN A 73 -0.85 -0.44 -1.01
CA ASN A 73 0.58 -0.46 -1.29
C ASN A 73 0.88 -1.02 -2.69
N TYR A 74 0.13 -2.01 -3.17
CA TYR A 74 0.21 -2.48 -4.55
C TYR A 74 -0.09 -1.36 -5.54
N ALA A 75 -1.21 -0.66 -5.36
CA ALA A 75 -1.60 0.45 -6.22
C ALA A 75 -0.56 1.60 -6.21
N LEU A 76 0.00 1.92 -5.03
CA LEU A 76 1.06 2.92 -4.91
C LEU A 76 2.34 2.49 -5.65
N CYS A 77 2.77 1.23 -5.51
CA CYS A 77 3.92 0.71 -6.25
C CYS A 77 3.69 0.70 -7.76
N LEU A 78 2.46 0.46 -8.24
CA LEU A 78 2.12 0.60 -9.65
C LEU A 78 2.26 2.05 -10.13
N ASN A 79 1.82 3.04 -9.34
CA ASN A 79 2.06 4.44 -9.67
C ASN A 79 3.55 4.77 -9.75
N LEU A 80 4.37 4.25 -8.82
CA LEU A 80 5.83 4.40 -8.87
C LEU A 80 6.43 3.76 -10.12
N LYS A 81 6.00 2.56 -10.51
CA LYS A 81 6.40 1.91 -11.77
C LYS A 81 6.04 2.77 -12.98
N GLY A 82 4.83 3.31 -13.02
CA GLY A 82 4.41 4.21 -14.10
C GLY A 82 5.24 5.49 -14.17
N LYS A 83 5.68 6.03 -13.02
CA LYS A 83 6.54 7.22 -12.95
C LYS A 83 7.93 6.97 -13.54
N ILE A 84 8.54 5.81 -13.26
CA ILE A 84 9.90 5.49 -13.68
C ILE A 84 9.98 4.81 -15.05
N SER A 85 8.89 4.23 -15.56
CA SER A 85 8.88 3.63 -16.89
C SER A 85 9.11 4.68 -17.98
N GLU A 86 9.87 4.36 -19.01
CA GLU A 86 10.04 5.19 -20.20
C GLU A 86 9.03 4.80 -21.31
N ASP A 87 8.44 3.61 -21.22
CA ASP A 87 7.46 3.10 -22.18
C ASP A 87 6.07 3.72 -21.93
N PRO A 88 5.49 4.44 -22.93
CA PRO A 88 4.17 5.04 -22.80
C PRO A 88 3.04 4.03 -22.58
N GLU A 89 3.14 2.82 -23.13
CA GLU A 89 2.13 1.77 -22.97
C GLU A 89 2.16 1.21 -21.54
N GLU A 90 3.34 0.99 -20.98
CA GLU A 90 3.50 0.59 -19.57
C GLU A 90 2.98 1.66 -18.63
N LYS A 91 3.25 2.95 -18.88
CA LYS A 91 2.71 4.05 -18.06
C LYS A 91 1.19 4.00 -18.01
N VAL A 92 0.54 3.81 -19.15
CA VAL A 92 -0.92 3.71 -19.23
C VAL A 92 -1.41 2.47 -18.50
N TYR A 93 -0.76 1.32 -18.69
CA TYR A 93 -1.10 0.07 -18.01
C TYR A 93 -1.04 0.22 -16.48
N PHE A 94 0.08 0.72 -15.95
CA PHE A 94 0.25 0.88 -14.50
C PHE A 94 -0.77 1.86 -13.91
N LYS A 95 -1.08 2.95 -14.60
CA LYS A 95 -2.10 3.92 -14.18
C LYS A 95 -3.50 3.31 -14.12
N ILE A 96 -3.88 2.54 -15.13
CA ILE A 96 -5.18 1.88 -15.20
C ILE A 96 -5.30 0.83 -14.10
N GLU A 97 -4.28 0.00 -13.94
CA GLU A 97 -4.29 -1.08 -12.94
C GLU A 97 -4.32 -0.51 -11.50
N ALA A 98 -3.55 0.54 -11.23
CA ALA A 98 -3.60 1.24 -9.93
C ALA A 98 -4.99 1.82 -9.63
N LYS A 99 -5.62 2.43 -10.62
CA LYS A 99 -6.98 2.98 -10.49
C LYS A 99 -8.01 1.88 -10.25
N LYS A 100 -7.90 0.77 -10.98
CA LYS A 100 -8.78 -0.40 -10.82
C LYS A 100 -8.64 -0.99 -9.42
N THR A 101 -7.41 -1.21 -8.97
CA THR A 101 -7.12 -1.74 -7.62
C THR A 101 -7.75 -0.87 -6.54
N ARG A 102 -7.64 0.46 -6.64
CA ARG A 102 -8.24 1.36 -5.64
C ARG A 102 -9.76 1.33 -5.64
N LYS A 103 -10.41 1.14 -6.79
CA LYS A 103 -11.86 0.91 -6.83
C LYS A 103 -12.25 -0.38 -6.12
N GLU A 104 -11.52 -1.46 -6.36
CA GLU A 104 -11.73 -2.73 -5.67
C GLU A 104 -11.56 -2.60 -4.15
N ILE A 105 -10.55 -1.84 -3.68
CA ILE A 105 -10.33 -1.55 -2.25
C ILE A 105 -11.54 -0.80 -1.66
N VAL A 106 -12.02 0.23 -2.35
CA VAL A 106 -13.21 0.97 -1.89
C VAL A 106 -14.40 0.04 -1.78
N ASP A 107 -14.65 -0.81 -2.77
CA ASP A 107 -15.77 -1.77 -2.76
C ASP A 107 -15.63 -2.80 -1.62
N ILE A 108 -14.41 -3.26 -1.34
CA ILE A 108 -14.12 -4.17 -0.21
C ILE A 108 -14.47 -3.48 1.12
N ILE A 109 -14.00 -2.24 1.31
CA ILE A 109 -14.23 -1.52 2.56
C ILE A 109 -15.71 -1.14 2.72
N GLU A 110 -16.42 -0.76 1.63
CA GLU A 110 -17.85 -0.50 1.69
C GLU A 110 -18.65 -1.73 2.17
N LYS A 111 -18.25 -2.94 1.77
CA LYS A 111 -18.82 -4.18 2.30
C LYS A 111 -18.49 -4.39 3.78
N LEU A 112 -17.25 -4.08 4.21
CA LEU A 112 -16.88 -4.17 5.62
C LEU A 112 -17.70 -3.24 6.51
N LYS A 113 -18.16 -2.10 5.99
CA LYS A 113 -19.03 -1.16 6.75
C LYS A 113 -20.41 -1.72 7.07
N GLU A 114 -20.82 -2.80 6.41
CA GLU A 114 -22.08 -3.49 6.70
C GLU A 114 -22.01 -4.34 7.97
N ASP A 115 -20.79 -4.62 8.47
CA ASP A 115 -20.57 -5.39 9.70
C ASP A 115 -20.97 -4.54 10.92
N GLU A 116 -21.71 -5.15 11.87
CA GLU A 116 -22.15 -4.47 13.10
C GLU A 116 -20.98 -3.95 13.95
N ASP A 117 -19.84 -4.64 13.89
CA ASP A 117 -18.62 -4.31 14.64
C ASP A 117 -17.66 -3.37 13.88
N PHE A 118 -18.08 -2.79 12.76
CA PHE A 118 -17.20 -1.95 11.92
C PHE A 118 -16.56 -0.80 12.71
N GLU A 119 -17.37 -0.05 13.48
CA GLU A 119 -16.92 1.16 14.20
C GLU A 119 -16.01 0.87 15.40
N ILE A 120 -15.92 -0.39 15.86
CA ILE A 120 -15.09 -0.80 16.99
C ILE A 120 -13.83 -1.59 16.55
N ARG A 121 -13.58 -1.65 15.24
CA ARG A 121 -12.39 -2.34 14.70
C ARG A 121 -11.11 -1.66 15.17
N SER A 122 -10.12 -2.46 15.55
CA SER A 122 -8.80 -1.97 15.95
C SER A 122 -8.00 -1.30 14.82
N ASP A 123 -8.33 -1.63 13.56
CA ASP A 123 -7.71 -1.08 12.36
C ASP A 123 -8.51 0.05 11.69
N LEU A 124 -9.55 0.57 12.35
CA LEU A 124 -10.46 1.58 11.79
C LEU A 124 -9.72 2.83 11.29
N SER A 125 -8.70 3.29 12.01
CA SER A 125 -7.90 4.44 11.60
C SER A 125 -7.21 4.20 10.26
N TRP A 126 -6.66 3.00 10.05
CA TRP A 126 -6.02 2.64 8.79
C TRP A 126 -7.03 2.46 7.64
N ILE A 127 -8.22 1.98 7.93
CA ILE A 127 -9.33 1.93 6.96
C ILE A 127 -9.67 3.33 6.45
N TYR A 128 -9.83 4.31 7.36
CA TYR A 128 -10.13 5.68 6.96
C TYR A 128 -8.96 6.34 6.22
N ALA A 129 -7.71 6.10 6.63
CA ALA A 129 -6.53 6.56 5.92
C ALA A 129 -6.49 6.00 4.48
N THR A 130 -6.75 4.71 4.32
CA THR A 130 -6.80 4.04 3.01
C THR A 130 -7.90 4.62 2.12
N LEU A 131 -9.12 4.80 2.65
CA LEU A 131 -10.21 5.44 1.89
C LEU A 131 -9.87 6.85 1.46
N ALA A 132 -9.24 7.66 2.34
CA ALA A 132 -8.81 9.01 1.99
C ALA A 132 -7.83 9.00 0.82
N HIS A 133 -6.84 8.11 0.83
CA HIS A 133 -5.87 7.97 -0.25
C HIS A 133 -6.50 7.44 -1.55
N CYS A 134 -7.35 6.43 -1.46
CA CYS A 134 -8.06 5.89 -2.62
C CYS A 134 -8.91 6.96 -3.30
N HIS A 135 -9.72 7.70 -2.53
CA HIS A 135 -10.57 8.76 -3.09
C HIS A 135 -9.76 9.92 -3.67
N TYR A 136 -8.63 10.29 -3.05
CA TYR A 136 -7.71 11.26 -3.64
C TYR A 136 -7.24 10.80 -5.03
N ALA A 137 -6.74 9.57 -5.13
CA ALA A 137 -6.23 9.02 -6.40
C ALA A 137 -7.32 8.81 -7.46
N LEU A 138 -8.56 8.61 -7.05
CA LEU A 138 -9.73 8.48 -7.93
C LEU A 138 -10.31 9.84 -8.36
N GLY A 139 -9.80 10.96 -7.82
CA GLY A 139 -10.24 12.31 -8.14
C GLY A 139 -11.44 12.80 -7.33
N ASP A 140 -11.87 12.06 -6.30
CA ASP A 140 -12.95 12.46 -5.41
C ASP A 140 -12.39 13.22 -4.20
N THR A 141 -12.18 14.52 -4.39
CA THR A 141 -11.61 15.40 -3.35
C THR A 141 -12.53 15.56 -2.14
N LYS A 142 -13.85 15.45 -2.33
CA LYS A 142 -14.81 15.55 -1.24
C LYS A 142 -14.72 14.36 -0.29
N LEU A 143 -14.73 13.14 -0.82
CA LEU A 143 -14.60 11.93 -0.02
C LEU A 143 -13.20 11.81 0.57
N HIS A 144 -12.15 12.21 -0.16
CA HIS A 144 -10.80 12.32 0.40
C HIS A 144 -10.79 13.16 1.67
N GLN A 145 -11.39 14.35 1.66
CA GLN A 145 -11.46 15.23 2.83
C GLN A 145 -12.24 14.58 3.97
N ILE A 146 -13.43 14.05 3.68
CA ILE A 146 -14.29 13.40 4.69
C ILE A 146 -13.53 12.28 5.42
N TYR A 147 -12.89 11.37 4.68
CA TYR A 147 -12.16 10.25 5.30
C TYR A 147 -10.87 10.68 5.97
N GLY A 148 -10.20 11.72 5.46
CA GLY A 148 -9.05 12.33 6.13
C GLY A 148 -9.41 12.95 7.49
N GLU A 149 -10.58 13.61 7.59
CA GLU A 149 -11.10 14.14 8.84
C GLU A 149 -11.51 13.02 9.81
N LYS A 150 -12.16 11.96 9.31
CA LYS A 150 -12.47 10.76 10.11
C LYS A 150 -11.21 10.11 10.68
N PHE A 151 -10.16 9.93 9.88
CA PHE A 151 -8.88 9.43 10.35
C PHE A 151 -8.33 10.28 11.50
N LYS A 152 -8.29 11.60 11.34
CA LYS A 152 -7.79 12.53 12.36
C LYS A 152 -8.65 12.53 13.63
N SER A 153 -9.97 12.37 13.50
CA SER A 153 -10.88 12.35 14.65
C SER A 153 -10.71 11.14 15.58
N LEU A 154 -10.03 10.09 15.11
CA LEU A 154 -9.64 8.93 15.92
C LEU A 154 -8.36 9.15 16.73
N GLU A 155 -7.82 10.38 16.74
CA GLU A 155 -6.62 10.77 17.50
C GLU A 155 -5.42 9.83 17.22
N PRO A 156 -5.02 9.65 15.93
CA PRO A 156 -3.94 8.75 15.58
C PRO A 156 -2.63 9.17 16.25
N LEU A 157 -1.78 8.20 16.57
CA LEU A 157 -0.45 8.44 17.10
C LEU A 157 0.40 9.22 16.09
N GLU A 158 1.41 9.96 16.56
CA GLU A 158 2.30 10.79 15.73
C GLU A 158 2.90 10.00 14.55
N TRP A 159 3.38 8.79 14.79
CA TRP A 159 3.93 7.95 13.74
C TRP A 159 2.89 7.49 12.69
N GLN A 160 1.62 7.39 13.07
CA GLN A 160 0.52 7.09 12.16
C GLN A 160 0.22 8.30 11.25
N LEU A 161 0.20 9.51 11.84
CA LEU A 161 0.08 10.76 11.09
C LEU A 161 1.23 10.93 10.10
N ASP A 162 2.46 10.68 10.53
CA ASP A 162 3.64 10.73 9.66
C ASP A 162 3.54 9.76 8.50
N THR A 163 3.10 8.53 8.77
CA THR A 163 2.90 7.50 7.74
C THR A 163 1.81 7.92 6.75
N TYR A 164 0.68 8.42 7.24
CA TYR A 164 -0.41 8.94 6.41
C TYR A 164 0.09 10.06 5.48
N HIS A 165 0.78 11.06 6.00
CA HIS A 165 1.27 12.19 5.22
C HIS A 165 2.35 11.79 4.22
N LYS A 166 3.28 10.92 4.58
CA LYS A 166 4.31 10.40 3.67
C LYS A 166 3.70 9.62 2.51
N SER A 167 2.74 8.75 2.81
CA SER A 167 2.05 7.98 1.77
C SER A 167 1.23 8.88 0.83
N LEU A 168 0.54 9.88 1.38
CA LEU A 168 -0.20 10.86 0.58
C LEU A 168 0.75 11.70 -0.31
N GLN A 169 1.87 12.17 0.24
CA GLN A 169 2.86 12.93 -0.53
C GLN A 169 3.40 12.10 -1.69
N LEU A 170 3.78 10.85 -1.44
CA LEU A 170 4.26 9.95 -2.48
C LEU A 170 3.20 9.67 -3.55
N LEU A 171 1.94 9.55 -3.15
CA LEU A 171 0.80 9.41 -4.06
C LEU A 171 0.65 10.66 -4.96
N ILE A 172 0.70 11.86 -4.38
CA ILE A 172 0.61 13.14 -5.12
C ILE A 172 1.72 13.23 -6.18
N GLU A 173 2.94 12.83 -5.83
CA GLU A 173 4.10 12.89 -6.74
C GLU A 173 4.04 11.89 -7.90
N THR A 174 3.13 10.91 -7.84
CA THR A 174 3.05 9.80 -8.82
C THR A 174 1.79 9.81 -9.67
N LEU A 175 0.81 10.68 -9.38
CA LEU A 175 -0.41 10.85 -10.18
C LEU A 175 -0.24 11.86 -11.30
#